data_e1eef9cc2f9636b456bf155d2bff1d64
#
_entry.id   e1eef9cc2f9636b456bf155d2bff1d64
#
_cell.length_a   1.000
_cell.length_b   1.000
_cell.length_c   1.000
_cell.angle_alpha   90.00
_cell.angle_beta   90.00
_cell.angle_gamma   90.00
#
_symmetry.space_group_name_H-M   'P 1'
#
loop_
_entity.id
_entity.type
_entity.pdbx_description
1 polymer ?
#
loop_
_entity_poly.entity_id
_entity_poly.type
_entity_poly.pdbx_seq_one_letter_code
_entity_poly.pdbx_strand_id
1 'polypeptide(L)'
;MKKKSLRILFIGNSHTYFNDMPLLVKGRFEDEGYDCSVTMLAHPNWFLAQHVADPEAKFNILHGSYDYVVLQEYAHPFGPEEKFFDAVRTLVSWIREAGSTPVIYLTWAQKDEPEAQARMTEAHKTIAEETGSLLAHVGDEWWDYMKSWPDLEMYAEDGGHASPAGSDFAAKMITHEISRDLSRKMRDSLQKK
;
A
#
# COMPACT_ATOMS: atom_id res chain seq x y z
N MET A 1 -25.12 -13.05 10.88
CA MET A 1 -23.98 -12.70 11.75
C MET A 1 -23.58 -11.26 11.43
N LYS A 2 -23.18 -10.46 12.43
CA LYS A 2 -22.65 -9.09 12.18
C LYS A 2 -21.31 -9.22 11.48
N LYS A 3 -21.15 -8.54 10.32
CA LYS A 3 -19.86 -8.50 9.62
C LYS A 3 -18.79 -7.87 10.52
N LYS A 4 -17.54 -8.32 10.40
CA LYS A 4 -16.41 -7.68 11.08
C LYS A 4 -16.12 -6.35 10.39
N SER A 5 -16.01 -5.27 11.14
CA SER A 5 -15.59 -3.98 10.61
C SER A 5 -14.10 -4.02 10.25
N LEU A 6 -13.72 -3.37 9.15
CA LEU A 6 -12.35 -3.19 8.70
C LEU A 6 -12.20 -1.76 8.16
N ARG A 7 -11.26 -1.00 8.70
CA ARG A 7 -11.01 0.39 8.32
C ARG A 7 -9.59 0.54 7.80
N ILE A 8 -9.43 1.03 6.57
CA ILE A 8 -8.13 1.16 5.92
C ILE A 8 -7.92 2.61 5.48
N LEU A 9 -6.79 3.20 5.86
CA LEU A 9 -6.33 4.48 5.37
C LEU A 9 -5.26 4.25 4.29
N PHE A 10 -5.37 4.94 3.16
CA PHE A 10 -4.35 4.99 2.12
C PHE A 10 -3.69 6.36 2.12
N ILE A 11 -2.36 6.41 2.14
CA ILE A 11 -1.56 7.63 2.06
C ILE A 11 -0.59 7.48 0.90
N GLY A 12 -0.62 8.43 -0.05
CA GLY A 12 0.25 8.37 -1.23
C GLY A 12 -0.04 9.45 -2.27
N ASN A 13 0.02 9.05 -3.52
CA ASN A 13 -0.19 9.96 -4.66
C ASN A 13 -1.05 9.30 -5.76
N SER A 14 -0.83 9.65 -7.02
CA SER A 14 -1.60 9.12 -8.15
C SER A 14 -1.53 7.60 -8.29
N HIS A 15 -0.42 6.96 -7.91
CA HIS A 15 -0.31 5.50 -7.90
C HIS A 15 -1.26 4.83 -6.89
N THR A 16 -1.80 5.59 -5.94
CA THR A 16 -2.84 5.14 -5.02
C THR A 16 -4.24 5.32 -5.60
N TYR A 17 -4.56 6.48 -6.22
CA TYR A 17 -5.94 6.77 -6.61
C TYR A 17 -6.31 6.42 -8.06
N PHE A 18 -5.36 6.10 -8.94
CA PHE A 18 -5.69 5.73 -10.32
C PHE A 18 -6.67 4.55 -10.33
N ASN A 19 -7.69 4.66 -11.18
CA ASN A 19 -8.77 3.69 -11.36
C ASN A 19 -9.48 3.30 -10.05
N ASP A 20 -9.57 4.24 -9.10
CA ASP A 20 -10.20 4.01 -7.80
C ASP A 20 -9.65 2.79 -7.04
N MET A 21 -8.34 2.54 -7.09
CA MET A 21 -7.71 1.35 -6.52
C MET A 21 -8.11 1.09 -5.05
N PRO A 22 -8.23 2.08 -4.14
CA PRO A 22 -8.73 1.85 -2.78
C PRO A 22 -10.17 1.30 -2.74
N LEU A 23 -11.01 1.67 -3.70
CA LEU A 23 -12.38 1.13 -3.81
C LEU A 23 -12.35 -0.34 -4.26
N LEU A 24 -11.40 -0.73 -5.11
CA LEU A 24 -11.21 -2.13 -5.48
C LEU A 24 -10.78 -2.97 -4.27
N VAL A 25 -9.88 -2.46 -3.42
CA VAL A 25 -9.52 -3.12 -2.15
C VAL A 25 -10.73 -3.28 -1.24
N LYS A 26 -11.54 -2.22 -1.09
CA LYS A 26 -12.79 -2.27 -0.31
C LYS A 26 -13.71 -3.38 -0.80
N GLY A 27 -13.97 -3.42 -2.11
CA GLY A 27 -14.85 -4.44 -2.72
C GLY A 27 -14.38 -5.87 -2.43
N ARG A 28 -13.08 -6.13 -2.54
CA ARG A 28 -12.49 -7.45 -2.25
C ARG A 28 -12.72 -7.87 -0.79
N PHE A 29 -12.57 -6.96 0.17
CA PHE A 29 -12.86 -7.27 1.57
C PHE A 29 -14.36 -7.44 1.84
N GLU A 30 -15.21 -6.70 1.14
CA GLU A 30 -16.68 -6.90 1.24
C GLU A 30 -17.10 -8.28 0.72
N ASP A 31 -16.45 -8.78 -0.35
CA ASP A 31 -16.62 -10.14 -0.86
C ASP A 31 -16.10 -11.21 0.13
N GLU A 32 -15.04 -10.91 0.88
CA GLU A 32 -14.55 -11.75 1.99
C GLU A 32 -15.45 -11.68 3.25
N GLY A 33 -16.50 -10.86 3.23
CA GLY A 33 -17.50 -10.79 4.31
C GLY A 33 -17.20 -9.71 5.38
N TYR A 34 -16.29 -8.79 5.13
CA TYR A 34 -16.06 -7.63 6.01
C TYR A 34 -17.05 -6.49 5.74
N ASP A 35 -17.26 -5.65 6.74
CA ASP A 35 -17.84 -4.31 6.60
C ASP A 35 -16.65 -3.35 6.45
N CYS A 36 -16.19 -3.19 5.21
CA CYS A 36 -14.96 -2.47 4.90
C CYS A 36 -15.21 -1.00 4.57
N SER A 37 -14.46 -0.12 5.21
CA SER A 37 -14.40 1.29 4.85
C SER A 37 -12.97 1.72 4.52
N VAL A 38 -12.82 2.54 3.48
CA VAL A 38 -11.54 3.09 3.05
C VAL A 38 -11.57 4.61 3.12
N THR A 39 -10.44 5.19 3.50
CA THR A 39 -10.16 6.63 3.45
C THR A 39 -8.89 6.81 2.65
N MET A 40 -8.77 7.89 1.92
CA MET A 40 -7.60 8.17 1.10
C MET A 40 -7.12 9.60 1.34
N LEU A 41 -5.83 9.74 1.65
CA LEU A 41 -5.07 10.98 1.64
C LEU A 41 -4.01 10.84 0.55
N ALA A 42 -4.32 11.26 -0.66
CA ALA A 42 -3.42 11.13 -1.79
C ALA A 42 -3.40 12.43 -2.60
N HIS A 43 -2.20 12.96 -2.79
CA HIS A 43 -1.97 14.21 -3.52
C HIS A 43 -1.06 13.95 -4.72
N PRO A 44 -1.37 14.50 -5.93
CA PRO A 44 -0.56 14.28 -7.11
C PRO A 44 0.89 14.74 -6.88
N ASN A 45 1.83 13.89 -7.27
CA ASN A 45 3.27 14.14 -7.17
C ASN A 45 3.84 14.29 -5.74
N TRP A 46 3.10 13.92 -4.72
CA TRP A 46 3.61 13.96 -3.36
C TRP A 46 4.44 12.72 -3.03
N PHE A 47 5.51 12.97 -2.28
CA PHE A 47 6.30 11.98 -1.57
C PHE A 47 5.71 11.78 -0.16
N LEU A 48 6.00 10.68 0.49
CA LEU A 48 5.60 10.46 1.89
C LEU A 48 6.15 11.56 2.83
N ALA A 49 7.31 12.12 2.51
CA ALA A 49 7.89 13.23 3.27
C ALA A 49 6.98 14.48 3.31
N GLN A 50 6.19 14.73 2.26
CA GLN A 50 5.23 15.83 2.23
C GLN A 50 4.02 15.53 3.12
N HIS A 51 3.56 14.28 3.13
CA HIS A 51 2.51 13.84 4.07
C HIS A 51 2.96 13.93 5.54
N VAL A 52 4.25 13.67 5.83
CA VAL A 52 4.81 13.89 7.18
C VAL A 52 4.77 15.37 7.58
N ALA A 53 5.02 16.26 6.62
CA ALA A 53 5.01 17.71 6.87
C ALA A 53 3.59 18.29 6.99
N ASP A 54 2.58 17.60 6.48
CA ASP A 54 1.19 18.04 6.51
C ASP A 54 0.47 17.51 7.76
N PRO A 55 -0.16 18.39 8.56
CA PRO A 55 -0.88 17.97 9.76
C PRO A 55 -2.08 17.06 9.48
N GLU A 56 -2.61 17.03 8.23
CA GLU A 56 -3.73 16.19 7.85
C GLU A 56 -3.40 14.70 8.03
N ALA A 57 -2.23 14.24 7.55
CA ALA A 57 -1.83 12.85 7.67
C ALA A 57 -1.71 12.41 9.13
N LYS A 58 -1.01 13.21 9.95
CA LYS A 58 -0.85 12.92 11.38
C LYS A 58 -2.19 12.87 12.10
N PHE A 59 -3.07 13.86 11.85
CA PHE A 59 -4.39 13.94 12.49
C PHE A 59 -5.25 12.72 12.12
N ASN A 60 -5.31 12.35 10.83
CA ASN A 60 -6.09 11.21 10.38
C ASN A 60 -5.55 9.89 10.94
N ILE A 61 -4.23 9.69 10.96
CA ILE A 61 -3.62 8.49 11.53
C ILE A 61 -3.98 8.37 13.02
N LEU A 62 -3.77 9.41 13.82
CA LEU A 62 -3.93 9.34 15.27
C LEU A 62 -5.40 9.26 15.71
N HIS A 63 -6.33 9.82 14.95
CA HIS A 63 -7.73 9.97 15.39
C HIS A 63 -8.75 9.24 14.50
N GLY A 64 -8.34 8.70 13.36
CA GLY A 64 -9.24 8.05 12.41
C GLY A 64 -9.64 6.62 12.78
N SER A 65 -8.99 5.99 13.77
CA SER A 65 -9.28 4.62 14.24
C SER A 65 -9.24 3.59 13.10
N TYR A 66 -8.16 3.57 12.35
CA TYR A 66 -7.93 2.59 11.27
C TYR A 66 -7.31 1.30 11.80
N ASP A 67 -7.63 0.17 11.16
CA ASP A 67 -6.98 -1.12 11.42
C ASP A 67 -5.65 -1.20 10.68
N TYR A 68 -5.61 -0.67 9.45
CA TYR A 68 -4.42 -0.64 8.58
C TYR A 68 -4.23 0.73 7.97
N VAL A 69 -2.96 1.11 7.79
CA VAL A 69 -2.56 2.30 7.02
C VAL A 69 -1.59 1.88 5.94
N VAL A 70 -1.97 2.07 4.69
CA VAL A 70 -1.18 1.75 3.50
C VAL A 70 -0.40 2.98 3.07
N LEU A 71 0.93 2.85 2.98
CA LEU A 71 1.87 3.91 2.64
C LEU A 71 2.46 3.67 1.25
N GLN A 72 2.27 4.60 0.31
CA GLN A 72 2.79 4.56 -1.05
C GLN A 72 3.71 5.75 -1.30
N GLU A 73 4.97 5.47 -1.64
CA GLU A 73 5.98 6.48 -1.96
C GLU A 73 5.91 6.92 -3.43
N TYR A 74 6.47 8.09 -3.75
CA TYR A 74 6.63 8.55 -5.12
C TYR A 74 7.53 7.60 -5.91
N ALA A 75 7.03 7.12 -7.05
CA ALA A 75 7.65 6.02 -7.78
C ALA A 75 8.61 6.48 -8.90
N HIS A 76 8.27 7.56 -9.62
CA HIS A 76 8.94 7.93 -10.87
C HIS A 76 9.32 9.42 -10.92
N PRO A 77 10.59 9.78 -10.64
CA PRO A 77 11.71 8.93 -10.21
C PRO A 77 11.65 8.57 -8.72
N PHE A 78 12.00 7.32 -8.38
CA PHE A 78 12.11 6.89 -6.99
C PHE A 78 13.35 7.47 -6.31
N GLY A 79 13.19 7.93 -5.08
CA GLY A 79 14.25 8.45 -4.23
C GLY A 79 14.22 9.97 -4.05
N PRO A 80 15.15 10.52 -3.25
CA PRO A 80 16.25 9.83 -2.56
C PRO A 80 15.78 8.95 -1.40
N GLU A 81 16.42 7.77 -1.23
CA GLU A 81 16.02 6.72 -0.28
C GLU A 81 15.99 7.19 1.18
N GLU A 82 16.95 7.98 1.61
CA GLU A 82 17.01 8.51 2.97
C GLU A 82 15.74 9.30 3.35
N LYS A 83 15.22 10.12 2.42
CA LYS A 83 13.96 10.84 2.66
C LYS A 83 12.76 9.91 2.76
N PHE A 84 12.73 8.87 1.94
CA PHE A 84 11.72 7.84 2.01
C PHE A 84 11.78 7.10 3.35
N PHE A 85 12.96 6.68 3.77
CA PHE A 85 13.16 5.97 5.03
C PHE A 85 12.74 6.81 6.24
N ASP A 86 13.15 8.08 6.30
CA ASP A 86 12.78 8.99 7.37
C ASP A 86 11.27 9.24 7.42
N ALA A 87 10.63 9.38 6.26
CA ALA A 87 9.19 9.54 6.18
C ALA A 87 8.45 8.30 6.68
N VAL A 88 8.87 7.10 6.24
CA VAL A 88 8.27 5.84 6.69
C VAL A 88 8.45 5.64 8.19
N ARG A 89 9.65 5.86 8.75
CA ARG A 89 9.90 5.77 10.20
C ARG A 89 8.92 6.66 10.99
N THR A 90 8.75 7.88 10.53
CA THR A 90 7.85 8.85 11.18
C THR A 90 6.39 8.42 11.09
N LEU A 91 5.91 8.06 9.91
CA LEU A 91 4.52 7.62 9.70
C LEU A 91 4.23 6.32 10.47
N VAL A 92 5.13 5.36 10.45
CA VAL A 92 4.99 4.10 11.19
C VAL A 92 4.94 4.34 12.71
N SER A 93 5.70 5.31 13.22
CA SER A 93 5.61 5.70 14.62
C SER A 93 4.19 6.16 15.00
N TRP A 94 3.60 7.05 14.22
CA TRP A 94 2.21 7.51 14.46
C TRP A 94 1.17 6.40 14.26
N ILE A 95 1.35 5.56 13.24
CA ILE A 95 0.45 4.44 12.96
C ILE A 95 0.39 3.48 14.15
N ARG A 96 1.54 3.16 14.73
CA ARG A 96 1.62 2.28 15.91
C ARG A 96 1.10 2.94 17.18
N GLU A 97 1.36 4.22 17.37
CA GLU A 97 0.78 5.00 18.47
C GLU A 97 -0.76 4.94 18.42
N ALA A 98 -1.35 4.99 17.24
CA ALA A 98 -2.79 4.84 17.03
C ALA A 98 -3.32 3.39 17.17
N GLY A 99 -2.44 2.41 17.37
CA GLY A 99 -2.80 0.99 17.42
C GLY A 99 -3.10 0.36 16.06
N SER A 100 -2.78 1.03 14.96
CA SER A 100 -2.97 0.56 13.58
C SER A 100 -1.77 -0.26 13.09
N THR A 101 -1.96 -1.02 12.01
CA THR A 101 -0.90 -1.81 11.37
C THR A 101 -0.40 -1.10 10.09
N PRO A 102 0.91 -0.79 9.99
CA PRO A 102 1.46 -0.21 8.78
C PRO A 102 1.63 -1.24 7.68
N VAL A 103 1.30 -0.86 6.45
CA VAL A 103 1.50 -1.63 5.22
C VAL A 103 2.26 -0.76 4.22
N ILE A 104 3.44 -1.16 3.83
CA ILE A 104 4.20 -0.49 2.79
C ILE A 104 3.76 -1.04 1.44
N TYR A 105 3.38 -0.17 0.53
CA TYR A 105 2.96 -0.52 -0.82
C TYR A 105 4.13 -0.31 -1.78
N LEU A 106 4.84 -1.37 -2.14
CA LEU A 106 5.87 -1.37 -3.16
C LEU A 106 5.23 -1.28 -4.54
N THR A 107 5.38 -0.13 -5.19
CA THR A 107 4.94 0.10 -6.56
C THR A 107 5.93 -0.46 -7.60
N TRP A 108 5.58 -0.41 -8.87
CA TRP A 108 6.36 -0.87 -10.02
C TRP A 108 7.21 0.25 -10.62
N ALA A 109 8.29 -0.10 -11.33
CA ALA A 109 9.08 0.84 -12.12
C ALA A 109 8.36 1.22 -13.42
N GLN A 110 8.77 2.33 -14.07
CA GLN A 110 8.25 2.70 -15.39
C GLN A 110 8.46 1.58 -16.42
N LYS A 111 7.58 1.52 -17.41
CA LYS A 111 7.55 0.45 -18.43
C LYS A 111 8.85 0.41 -19.23
N ASP A 112 9.48 1.53 -19.47
CA ASP A 112 10.72 1.71 -20.21
C ASP A 112 11.99 1.75 -19.32
N GLU A 113 11.83 1.69 -17.98
CA GLU A 113 12.93 1.66 -17.01
C GLU A 113 12.83 0.44 -16.05
N PRO A 114 12.70 -0.79 -16.55
CA PRO A 114 12.44 -1.97 -15.72
C PRO A 114 13.57 -2.27 -14.71
N GLU A 115 14.80 -1.85 -14.99
CA GLU A 115 15.96 -2.01 -14.11
C GLU A 115 15.82 -1.20 -12.81
N ALA A 116 15.02 -0.13 -12.79
CA ALA A 116 14.77 0.66 -11.59
C ALA A 116 14.03 -0.16 -10.51
N GLN A 117 13.31 -1.22 -10.89
CA GLN A 117 12.56 -2.06 -9.95
C GLN A 117 13.44 -2.68 -8.86
N ALA A 118 14.63 -3.15 -9.21
CA ALA A 118 15.51 -3.80 -8.24
C ALA A 118 15.87 -2.87 -7.08
N ARG A 119 16.17 -1.60 -7.38
CA ARG A 119 16.46 -0.58 -6.37
C ARG A 119 15.23 -0.23 -5.53
N MET A 120 14.07 -0.09 -6.16
CA MET A 120 12.81 0.17 -5.45
C MET A 120 12.48 -0.96 -4.49
N THR A 121 12.60 -2.20 -4.97
CA THR A 121 12.36 -3.41 -4.19
C THR A 121 13.26 -3.48 -2.95
N GLU A 122 14.56 -3.30 -3.13
CA GLU A 122 15.53 -3.35 -2.03
C GLU A 122 15.25 -2.29 -0.96
N ALA A 123 14.98 -1.04 -1.37
CA ALA A 123 14.67 0.03 -0.45
C ALA A 123 13.39 -0.25 0.35
N HIS A 124 12.32 -0.73 -0.32
CA HIS A 124 11.06 -1.03 0.37
C HIS A 124 11.20 -2.22 1.31
N LYS A 125 11.94 -3.27 0.94
CA LYS A 125 12.24 -4.41 1.81
C LYS A 125 13.03 -3.96 3.05
N THR A 126 14.09 -3.19 2.84
CA THR A 126 14.93 -2.67 3.93
C THR A 126 14.10 -1.94 4.98
N ILE A 127 13.29 -0.97 4.57
CA ILE A 127 12.51 -0.17 5.52
C ILE A 127 11.32 -0.94 6.11
N ALA A 128 10.75 -1.89 5.38
CA ALA A 128 9.70 -2.77 5.91
C ALA A 128 10.25 -3.68 7.02
N GLU A 129 11.42 -4.27 6.81
CA GLU A 129 12.12 -5.09 7.81
C GLU A 129 12.52 -4.26 9.03
N GLU A 130 13.17 -3.11 8.82
CA GLU A 130 13.58 -2.20 9.89
C GLU A 130 12.42 -1.79 10.78
N THR A 131 11.30 -1.42 10.16
CA THR A 131 10.12 -0.95 10.89
C THR A 131 9.18 -2.07 11.31
N GLY A 132 9.39 -3.32 10.89
CA GLY A 132 8.48 -4.44 11.11
C GLY A 132 7.09 -4.19 10.49
N SER A 133 7.04 -3.47 9.36
CA SER A 133 5.81 -3.20 8.62
C SER A 133 5.48 -4.36 7.69
N LEU A 134 4.19 -4.51 7.35
CA LEU A 134 3.80 -5.39 6.25
C LEU A 134 4.29 -4.79 4.93
N LEU A 135 4.59 -5.64 3.96
CA LEU A 135 5.00 -5.22 2.62
C LEU A 135 4.11 -5.86 1.56
N ALA A 136 3.35 -5.04 0.85
CA ALA A 136 2.59 -5.46 -0.31
C ALA A 136 3.52 -5.43 -1.55
N HIS A 137 3.93 -6.62 -2.01
CA HIS A 137 4.93 -6.84 -3.07
C HIS A 137 4.37 -6.63 -4.47
N VAL A 138 3.68 -5.50 -4.73
CA VAL A 138 3.04 -5.28 -6.03
C VAL A 138 4.09 -5.16 -7.14
N GLY A 139 5.12 -4.35 -6.95
CA GLY A 139 6.16 -4.11 -7.95
C GLY A 139 7.02 -5.35 -8.25
N ASP A 140 7.31 -6.18 -7.23
CA ASP A 140 8.03 -7.44 -7.44
C ASP A 140 7.25 -8.38 -8.34
N GLU A 141 5.95 -8.54 -8.06
CA GLU A 141 5.08 -9.47 -8.77
C GLU A 141 4.57 -8.91 -10.11
N TRP A 142 4.66 -7.59 -10.32
CA TRP A 142 4.17 -6.91 -11.52
C TRP A 142 4.79 -7.44 -12.81
N TRP A 143 6.11 -7.57 -12.80
CA TRP A 143 6.87 -8.01 -13.96
C TRP A 143 6.68 -9.49 -14.27
N ASP A 144 6.56 -10.33 -13.26
CA ASP A 144 6.29 -11.75 -13.42
C ASP A 144 4.85 -12.00 -13.87
N TYR A 145 3.92 -11.15 -13.41
CA TYR A 145 2.54 -11.19 -13.87
C TYR A 145 2.42 -10.81 -15.35
N MET A 146 3.11 -9.75 -15.78
CA MET A 146 3.17 -9.35 -17.19
C MET A 146 3.76 -10.43 -18.08
N LYS A 147 4.81 -11.14 -17.64
CA LYS A 147 5.38 -12.27 -18.40
C LYS A 147 4.39 -13.41 -18.53
N SER A 148 3.59 -13.66 -17.50
CA SER A 148 2.58 -14.73 -17.49
C SER A 148 1.35 -14.40 -18.33
N TRP A 149 1.04 -13.13 -18.50
CA TRP A 149 -0.12 -12.61 -19.23
C TRP A 149 0.29 -11.50 -20.21
N PRO A 150 1.03 -11.83 -21.29
CA PRO A 150 1.64 -10.82 -22.18
C PRO A 150 0.62 -9.97 -22.97
N ASP A 151 -0.60 -10.44 -23.11
CA ASP A 151 -1.69 -9.71 -23.78
C ASP A 151 -2.44 -8.75 -22.84
N LEU A 152 -2.14 -8.79 -21.52
CA LEU A 152 -2.76 -7.92 -20.53
C LEU A 152 -1.95 -6.64 -20.36
N GLU A 153 -2.52 -5.51 -20.78
CA GLU A 153 -1.87 -4.22 -20.58
C GLU A 153 -2.02 -3.78 -19.11
N MET A 154 -0.90 -3.73 -18.41
CA MET A 154 -0.83 -3.37 -17.01
C MET A 154 -0.59 -1.88 -16.78
N TYR A 155 -0.04 -1.17 -17.78
CA TYR A 155 0.25 0.25 -17.71
C TYR A 155 -0.82 1.08 -18.41
N ALA A 156 -1.03 2.29 -17.93
CA ALA A 156 -1.74 3.33 -18.66
C ALA A 156 -0.89 3.82 -19.86
N GLU A 157 -1.46 4.66 -20.71
CA GLU A 157 -0.79 5.17 -21.91
C GLU A 157 0.52 5.91 -21.64
N ASP A 158 0.68 6.46 -20.42
CA ASP A 158 1.89 7.18 -20.02
C ASP A 158 3.07 6.28 -19.62
N GLY A 159 2.86 4.97 -19.57
CA GLY A 159 3.88 3.98 -19.20
C GLY A 159 4.33 4.02 -17.73
N GLY A 160 3.71 4.86 -16.91
CA GLY A 160 4.02 5.00 -15.47
C GLY A 160 2.88 4.56 -14.58
N HIS A 161 1.69 5.10 -14.78
CA HIS A 161 0.52 4.72 -14.00
C HIS A 161 -0.03 3.35 -14.39
N ALA A 162 -0.85 2.78 -13.51
CA ALA A 162 -1.56 1.55 -13.78
C ALA A 162 -2.71 1.74 -14.75
N SER A 163 -2.91 0.78 -15.65
CA SER A 163 -4.19 0.58 -16.32
C SER A 163 -5.27 0.12 -15.34
N PRO A 164 -6.54 -0.01 -15.73
CA PRO A 164 -7.55 -0.66 -14.88
C PRO A 164 -7.15 -2.08 -14.44
N ALA A 165 -6.52 -2.87 -15.31
CA ALA A 165 -6.03 -4.21 -14.97
C ALA A 165 -4.86 -4.16 -13.99
N GLY A 166 -3.94 -3.21 -14.16
CA GLY A 166 -2.84 -2.97 -13.23
C GLY A 166 -3.33 -2.54 -11.84
N SER A 167 -4.33 -1.66 -11.78
CA SER A 167 -4.92 -1.25 -10.50
C SER A 167 -5.66 -2.39 -9.80
N ASP A 168 -6.35 -3.26 -10.55
CA ASP A 168 -6.98 -4.46 -10.00
C ASP A 168 -5.94 -5.44 -9.44
N PHE A 169 -4.81 -5.61 -10.14
CA PHE A 169 -3.68 -6.39 -9.65
C PHE A 169 -3.09 -5.81 -8.36
N ALA A 170 -2.85 -4.49 -8.32
CA ALA A 170 -2.34 -3.82 -7.11
C ALA A 170 -3.30 -4.01 -5.93
N ALA A 171 -4.59 -3.80 -6.15
CA ALA A 171 -5.61 -4.03 -5.14
C ALA A 171 -5.63 -5.47 -4.62
N LYS A 172 -5.47 -6.46 -5.51
CA LYS A 172 -5.37 -7.89 -5.16
C LYS A 172 -4.18 -8.16 -4.24
N MET A 173 -3.01 -7.62 -4.56
CA MET A 173 -1.80 -7.84 -3.78
C MET A 173 -1.88 -7.19 -2.39
N ILE A 174 -2.40 -5.96 -2.30
CA ILE A 174 -2.62 -5.26 -1.02
C ILE A 174 -3.63 -6.04 -0.17
N THR A 175 -4.75 -6.46 -0.76
CA THR A 175 -5.76 -7.27 -0.07
C THR A 175 -5.15 -8.57 0.44
N HIS A 176 -4.37 -9.27 -0.38
CA HIS A 176 -3.72 -10.53 0.00
C HIS A 176 -2.82 -10.36 1.24
N GLU A 177 -1.99 -9.32 1.28
CA GLU A 177 -1.08 -9.11 2.41
C GLU A 177 -1.84 -8.78 3.71
N ILE A 178 -2.87 -7.94 3.64
CA ILE A 178 -3.72 -7.63 4.79
C ILE A 178 -4.49 -8.88 5.27
N SER A 179 -5.06 -9.67 4.35
CA SER A 179 -5.80 -10.92 4.69
C SER A 179 -4.90 -11.95 5.34
N ARG A 180 -3.62 -12.06 4.92
CA ARG A 180 -2.61 -12.90 5.58
C ARG A 180 -2.41 -12.49 7.05
N ASP A 181 -2.25 -11.19 7.30
CA ASP A 181 -2.05 -10.67 8.66
C ASP A 181 -3.31 -10.87 9.53
N LEU A 182 -4.50 -10.59 9.00
CA LEU A 182 -5.78 -10.85 9.68
C LEU A 182 -5.92 -12.31 10.07
N SER A 183 -5.56 -13.23 9.16
CA SER A 183 -5.58 -14.67 9.42
C SER A 183 -4.58 -15.09 10.50
N ARG A 184 -3.37 -14.48 10.52
CA ARG A 184 -2.36 -14.68 11.57
C ARG A 184 -2.90 -14.21 12.92
N LYS A 185 -3.38 -12.97 13.01
CA LYS A 185 -3.96 -12.39 14.24
C LYS A 185 -5.10 -13.24 14.81
N MET A 186 -5.96 -13.80 13.94
CA MET A 186 -7.03 -14.70 14.38
C MET A 186 -6.47 -15.99 15.00
N ARG A 187 -5.49 -16.65 14.37
CA ARG A 187 -4.85 -17.84 14.92
C ARG A 187 -4.22 -17.58 16.28
N ASP A 188 -3.47 -16.49 16.40
CA ASP A 188 -2.79 -16.12 17.64
C ASP A 188 -3.80 -15.84 18.79
N SER A 189 -4.95 -15.27 18.46
CA SER A 189 -6.02 -15.02 19.42
C SER A 189 -6.72 -16.29 19.92
N LEU A 190 -6.77 -17.34 19.09
CA LEU A 190 -7.35 -18.65 19.45
C LEU A 190 -6.41 -19.48 20.34
N GLN A 191 -5.10 -19.30 20.18
CA GLN A 191 -4.09 -20.02 20.97
C GLN A 191 -3.90 -19.44 22.39
N LYS A 192 -4.37 -18.19 22.62
CA LYS A 192 -4.28 -17.53 23.93
C LYS A 192 -5.51 -17.75 24.83
N LYS A 193 -6.50 -18.50 24.35
CA LYS A 193 -7.72 -18.90 25.09
C LYS A 193 -7.64 -20.35 25.53
#